data_3961d018973b37012094aa59e13c2eb1
#
_entry.id   3961d018973b37012094aa59e13c2eb1
#
_cell.length_a   1.000
_cell.length_b   1.000
_cell.length_c   1.000
_cell.angle_alpha   90.00
_cell.angle_beta   90.00
_cell.angle_gamma   90.00
#
_symmetry.space_group_name_H-M   'P 1'
#
loop_
_entity.id
_entity.type
_entity.pdbx_description
1 polymer ?
#
loop_
_entity_poly.entity_id
_entity_poly.type
_entity_poly.pdbx_seq_one_letter_code
_entity_poly.pdbx_strand_id
1 'polypeptide(L)'
;MNEILNIEKLNKSFDGITPVKDVSFSIAKCSIVLITGENGAGKTTLFNLITGLEKPTKGAINFNGDNIETKSALQVSQLGIIRLYQQPRLFKNLLVWENLVSAAHYNSGNSFINLIFKSRTVKQENETLKQRAITLLTKFGLHELCNKTAGELSYGQQKLISFCMIAMNGTKLALLDEPFAGLNPQTIEVFSNMILQMREEGITFLIIEHNINKALEIADKHIEMKDGCIKTINDFAVA
;
A
#
# COMPACT_ATOMS: atom_id res chain seq x y z
N MET A 1 8.52 -5.61 -21.18
CA MET A 1 7.63 -4.83 -20.30
C MET A 1 8.35 -4.63 -18.99
N ASN A 2 8.24 -3.47 -18.37
CA ASN A 2 8.98 -3.17 -17.14
C ASN A 2 8.13 -3.61 -15.92
N GLU A 3 8.14 -4.91 -15.63
CA GLU A 3 7.39 -5.50 -14.51
C GLU A 3 8.03 -5.11 -13.18
N ILE A 4 7.19 -4.79 -12.17
CA ILE A 4 7.64 -4.53 -10.80
C ILE A 4 7.46 -5.75 -9.90
N LEU A 5 6.39 -6.52 -10.12
CA LEU A 5 6.10 -7.74 -9.38
C LEU A 5 5.81 -8.87 -10.36
N ASN A 6 6.43 -10.02 -10.14
CA ASN A 6 6.13 -11.27 -10.85
C ASN A 6 5.92 -12.39 -9.83
N ILE A 7 4.80 -13.08 -9.95
CA ILE A 7 4.40 -14.20 -9.09
C ILE A 7 4.30 -15.44 -9.97
N GLU A 8 4.99 -16.52 -9.57
CA GLU A 8 5.06 -17.75 -10.35
C GLU A 8 4.65 -18.95 -9.50
N LYS A 9 3.58 -19.64 -9.91
CA LYS A 9 3.06 -20.88 -9.33
C LYS A 9 3.00 -20.85 -7.80
N LEU A 10 2.53 -19.70 -7.26
CA LEU A 10 2.50 -19.46 -5.83
C LEU A 10 1.45 -20.34 -5.16
N ASN A 11 1.87 -21.04 -4.10
CA ASN A 11 1.03 -21.90 -3.29
C ASN A 11 1.21 -21.62 -1.81
N LYS A 12 0.12 -21.65 -1.06
CA LYS A 12 0.12 -21.64 0.40
C LYS A 12 -0.86 -22.65 0.94
N SER A 13 -0.38 -23.52 1.82
CA SER A 13 -1.20 -24.50 2.54
C SER A 13 -1.06 -24.30 4.05
N PHE A 14 -2.18 -24.45 4.78
CA PHE A 14 -2.26 -24.48 6.24
C PHE A 14 -3.11 -25.72 6.60
N ASP A 15 -2.58 -26.66 7.36
CA ASP A 15 -3.28 -27.80 7.99
C ASP A 15 -4.47 -28.36 7.19
N GLY A 16 -4.26 -28.64 5.90
CA GLY A 16 -5.28 -29.21 5.01
C GLY A 16 -6.10 -28.21 4.19
N ILE A 17 -5.98 -26.90 4.44
CA ILE A 17 -6.59 -25.84 3.63
C ILE A 17 -5.52 -25.17 2.76
N THR A 18 -5.82 -24.97 1.48
CA THR A 18 -4.91 -24.31 0.54
C THR A 18 -5.55 -23.02 -0.02
N PRO A 19 -5.43 -21.88 0.69
CA PRO A 19 -6.07 -20.63 0.28
C PRO A 19 -5.42 -19.96 -0.94
N VAL A 20 -4.21 -20.37 -1.35
CA VAL A 20 -3.56 -19.91 -2.59
C VAL A 20 -3.04 -21.15 -3.32
N LYS A 21 -3.52 -21.37 -4.56
CA LYS A 21 -3.25 -22.56 -5.37
C LYS A 21 -2.79 -22.14 -6.76
N ASP A 22 -1.54 -22.42 -7.07
CA ASP A 22 -0.93 -22.22 -8.39
C ASP A 22 -1.18 -20.83 -8.99
N VAL A 23 -1.07 -19.79 -8.16
CA VAL A 23 -1.33 -18.40 -8.57
C VAL A 23 -0.11 -17.86 -9.32
N SER A 24 -0.34 -17.36 -10.55
CA SER A 24 0.69 -16.74 -11.39
C SER A 24 0.15 -15.49 -12.08
N PHE A 25 0.82 -14.36 -11.90
CA PHE A 25 0.55 -13.10 -12.61
C PHE A 25 1.70 -12.13 -12.46
N SER A 26 1.72 -11.11 -13.31
CA SER A 26 2.68 -10.00 -13.21
C SER A 26 1.97 -8.64 -13.14
N ILE A 27 2.68 -7.66 -12.57
CA ILE A 27 2.26 -6.27 -12.44
C ILE A 27 3.32 -5.38 -13.08
N ALA A 28 2.88 -4.53 -14.01
CA ALA A 28 3.73 -3.51 -14.62
C ALA A 28 4.00 -2.34 -13.64
N LYS A 29 5.13 -1.66 -13.80
CA LYS A 29 5.39 -0.41 -13.06
C LYS A 29 4.35 0.65 -13.39
N CYS A 30 4.01 1.48 -12.40
CA CYS A 30 3.07 2.60 -12.56
C CYS A 30 1.69 2.15 -13.04
N SER A 31 1.25 0.94 -12.65
CA SER A 31 -0.09 0.44 -12.95
C SER A 31 -0.93 0.24 -11.69
N ILE A 32 -2.24 0.21 -11.87
CA ILE A 32 -3.23 -0.07 -10.85
C ILE A 32 -3.86 -1.43 -11.17
N VAL A 33 -3.63 -2.43 -10.32
CA VAL A 33 -4.19 -3.78 -10.48
C VAL A 33 -5.23 -4.00 -9.41
N LEU A 34 -6.45 -4.35 -9.83
CA LEU A 34 -7.56 -4.69 -8.96
C LEU A 34 -7.66 -6.21 -8.78
N ILE A 35 -7.74 -6.68 -7.54
CA ILE A 35 -8.08 -8.07 -7.21
C ILE A 35 -9.47 -8.11 -6.60
N THR A 36 -10.35 -8.94 -7.17
CA THR A 36 -11.69 -9.21 -6.64
C THR A 36 -11.86 -10.70 -6.33
N GLY A 37 -12.96 -11.03 -5.69
CA GLY A 37 -13.36 -12.39 -5.36
C GLY A 37 -14.14 -12.45 -4.06
N GLU A 38 -14.82 -13.57 -3.81
CA GLU A 38 -15.61 -13.80 -2.61
C GLU A 38 -14.76 -13.84 -1.33
N ASN A 39 -15.41 -13.74 -0.18
CA ASN A 39 -14.74 -13.97 1.10
C ASN A 39 -14.17 -15.39 1.14
N GLY A 40 -12.94 -15.53 1.60
CA GLY A 40 -12.25 -16.83 1.58
C GLY A 40 -11.57 -17.20 0.26
N ALA A 41 -11.66 -16.38 -0.80
CA ALA A 41 -11.00 -16.64 -2.10
C ALA A 41 -9.46 -16.61 -2.05
N GLY A 42 -8.85 -16.26 -0.92
CA GLY A 42 -7.39 -16.26 -0.75
C GLY A 42 -6.71 -14.90 -0.90
N LYS A 43 -7.45 -13.82 -1.17
CA LYS A 43 -6.91 -12.47 -1.41
C LYS A 43 -6.02 -11.96 -0.29
N THR A 44 -6.48 -12.01 0.96
CA THR A 44 -5.71 -11.59 2.14
C THR A 44 -4.46 -12.44 2.33
N THR A 45 -4.55 -13.75 2.08
CA THR A 45 -3.39 -14.65 2.12
C THR A 45 -2.37 -14.28 1.06
N LEU A 46 -2.82 -13.96 -0.16
CA LEU A 46 -1.94 -13.47 -1.23
C LEU A 46 -1.21 -12.18 -0.81
N PHE A 47 -1.92 -11.21 -0.20
CA PHE A 47 -1.30 -10.00 0.34
C PHE A 47 -0.28 -10.32 1.44
N ASN A 48 -0.58 -11.26 2.33
CA ASN A 48 0.35 -11.69 3.39
C ASN A 48 1.63 -12.30 2.80
N LEU A 49 1.51 -13.08 1.72
CA LEU A 49 2.67 -13.66 1.02
C LEU A 49 3.52 -12.59 0.36
N ILE A 50 2.92 -11.65 -0.37
CA ILE A 50 3.64 -10.55 -1.02
C ILE A 50 4.33 -9.64 -0.01
N THR A 51 3.72 -9.41 1.16
CA THR A 51 4.30 -8.56 2.21
C THR A 51 5.26 -9.28 3.14
N GLY A 52 5.51 -10.58 2.95
CA GLY A 52 6.41 -11.39 3.79
C GLY A 52 5.90 -11.68 5.20
N LEU A 53 4.62 -11.39 5.49
CA LEU A 53 3.94 -11.78 6.73
C LEU A 53 3.73 -13.28 6.81
N GLU A 54 3.54 -13.93 5.65
CA GLU A 54 3.45 -15.37 5.47
C GLU A 54 4.50 -15.82 4.46
N LYS A 55 4.96 -17.07 4.59
CA LYS A 55 5.86 -17.69 3.63
C LYS A 55 5.09 -18.62 2.70
N PRO A 56 5.37 -18.64 1.39
CA PRO A 56 4.75 -19.59 0.49
C PRO A 56 5.19 -21.02 0.81
N THR A 57 4.32 -21.99 0.50
CA THR A 57 4.68 -23.41 0.55
C THR A 57 5.46 -23.82 -0.70
N LYS A 58 5.12 -23.21 -1.86
CA LYS A 58 5.79 -23.38 -3.16
C LYS A 58 5.59 -22.14 -4.01
N GLY A 59 6.41 -22.01 -5.06
CA GLY A 59 6.38 -20.90 -6.00
C GLY A 59 7.36 -19.80 -5.64
N ALA A 60 7.40 -18.75 -6.45
CA ALA A 60 8.32 -17.64 -6.30
C ALA A 60 7.60 -16.30 -6.36
N ILE A 61 8.16 -15.30 -5.68
CA ILE A 61 7.73 -13.90 -5.75
C ILE A 61 8.97 -13.07 -6.06
N ASN A 62 8.99 -12.48 -7.25
CA ASN A 62 10.05 -11.58 -7.68
C ASN A 62 9.55 -10.14 -7.64
N PHE A 63 10.26 -9.28 -6.95
CA PHE A 63 9.97 -7.86 -6.86
C PHE A 63 11.17 -7.06 -7.38
N ASN A 64 10.99 -6.37 -8.50
CA ASN A 64 12.00 -5.51 -9.11
C ASN A 64 13.32 -6.24 -9.43
N GLY A 65 13.26 -7.55 -9.72
CA GLY A 65 14.42 -8.42 -9.99
C GLY A 65 14.91 -9.22 -8.78
N ASP A 66 14.45 -8.91 -7.56
CA ASP A 66 14.82 -9.61 -6.33
C ASP A 66 13.76 -10.64 -5.93
N ASN A 67 14.21 -11.85 -5.56
CA ASN A 67 13.33 -12.84 -4.92
C ASN A 67 13.04 -12.43 -3.48
N ILE A 68 11.75 -12.38 -3.12
CA ILE A 68 11.31 -11.90 -1.80
C ILE A 68 10.58 -12.93 -0.95
N GLU A 69 10.31 -14.11 -1.45
CA GLU A 69 9.55 -15.16 -0.76
C GLU A 69 10.17 -15.61 0.58
N THR A 70 11.49 -15.44 0.75
CA THR A 70 12.19 -15.77 1.99
C THR A 70 12.39 -14.56 2.91
N LYS A 71 12.20 -13.34 2.42
CA LYS A 71 12.44 -12.10 3.16
C LYS A 71 11.37 -11.88 4.24
N SER A 72 11.78 -11.34 5.40
CA SER A 72 10.82 -10.91 6.43
C SER A 72 10.00 -9.71 5.99
N ALA A 73 8.86 -9.45 6.66
CA ALA A 73 8.01 -8.30 6.36
C ALA A 73 8.77 -6.97 6.47
N LEU A 74 9.70 -6.84 7.42
CA LEU A 74 10.57 -5.67 7.54
C LEU A 74 11.46 -5.50 6.30
N GLN A 75 12.11 -6.58 5.84
CA GLN A 75 12.96 -6.53 4.65
C GLN A 75 12.15 -6.21 3.39
N VAL A 76 10.95 -6.77 3.27
CA VAL A 76 10.04 -6.49 2.15
C VAL A 76 9.61 -5.02 2.16
N SER A 77 9.26 -4.46 3.32
CA SER A 77 8.90 -3.04 3.42
C SER A 77 10.06 -2.11 3.07
N GLN A 78 11.29 -2.47 3.43
CA GLN A 78 12.50 -1.71 3.08
C GLN A 78 12.79 -1.69 1.58
N LEU A 79 12.32 -2.69 0.82
CA LEU A 79 12.38 -2.69 -0.65
C LEU A 79 11.39 -1.72 -1.30
N GLY A 80 10.40 -1.23 -0.54
CA GLY A 80 9.36 -0.30 -1.00
C GLY A 80 8.00 -0.96 -1.26
N ILE A 81 7.72 -2.14 -0.69
CA ILE A 81 6.38 -2.75 -0.68
C ILE A 81 5.69 -2.36 0.62
N ILE A 82 4.63 -1.56 0.54
CA ILE A 82 3.88 -1.09 1.71
C ILE A 82 2.43 -1.57 1.61
N ARG A 83 1.87 -2.02 2.75
CA ARG A 83 0.45 -2.37 2.84
C ARG A 83 -0.32 -1.36 3.66
N LEU A 84 -1.39 -0.83 3.09
CA LEU A 84 -2.42 -0.10 3.80
C LEU A 84 -3.53 -1.07 4.22
N TYR A 85 -3.77 -1.14 5.51
CA TYR A 85 -4.82 -1.98 6.07
C TYR A 85 -6.19 -1.29 6.00
N GLN A 86 -7.26 -2.07 6.02
CA GLN A 86 -8.63 -1.58 5.99
C GLN A 86 -8.92 -0.52 7.07
N GLN A 87 -8.39 -0.71 8.28
CA GLN A 87 -8.51 0.27 9.37
C GLN A 87 -7.29 1.19 9.41
N PRO A 88 -7.48 2.52 9.50
CA PRO A 88 -6.39 3.48 9.66
C PRO A 88 -5.57 3.19 10.92
N ARG A 89 -4.25 3.17 10.79
CA ARG A 89 -3.31 3.00 11.91
C ARG A 89 -2.54 4.29 12.14
N LEU A 90 -3.20 5.26 12.77
CA LEU A 90 -2.60 6.55 13.13
C LEU A 90 -2.30 6.62 14.62
N PHE A 91 -1.25 7.35 14.97
CA PHE A 91 -0.98 7.76 16.35
C PHE A 91 -1.96 8.89 16.71
N LYS A 92 -3.05 8.54 17.41
CA LYS A 92 -4.20 9.44 17.66
C LYS A 92 -3.83 10.74 18.38
N ASN A 93 -2.81 10.71 19.24
CA ASN A 93 -2.36 11.85 20.02
C ASN A 93 -1.33 12.71 19.31
N LEU A 94 -0.83 12.29 18.14
CA LEU A 94 0.09 13.08 17.32
C LEU A 94 -0.69 13.93 16.32
N LEU A 95 -0.10 15.05 15.93
CA LEU A 95 -0.59 15.89 14.85
C LEU A 95 -0.53 15.12 13.52
N VAL A 96 -1.35 15.54 12.57
CA VAL A 96 -1.39 14.91 11.24
C VAL A 96 -0.02 14.94 10.58
N TRP A 97 0.68 16.09 10.56
CA TRP A 97 2.03 16.14 9.98
C TRP A 97 3.04 15.27 10.71
N GLU A 98 2.91 15.08 12.03
CA GLU A 98 3.77 14.20 12.81
C GLU A 98 3.55 12.72 12.45
N ASN A 99 2.30 12.31 12.20
CA ASN A 99 1.99 10.98 11.68
C ASN A 99 2.68 10.73 10.34
N LEU A 100 2.64 11.69 9.42
CA LEU A 100 3.33 11.57 8.12
C LEU A 100 4.85 11.46 8.30
N VAL A 101 5.44 12.28 9.15
CA VAL A 101 6.88 12.25 9.44
C VAL A 101 7.29 10.93 10.08
N SER A 102 6.46 10.35 10.98
CA SER A 102 6.73 9.05 11.59
C SER A 102 6.84 7.92 10.56
N ALA A 103 6.07 7.99 9.47
CA ALA A 103 6.17 7.05 8.37
C ALA A 103 7.51 7.19 7.60
N ALA A 104 7.98 8.40 7.38
CA ALA A 104 9.24 8.66 6.66
C ALA A 104 10.48 8.13 7.41
N HIS A 105 10.50 8.23 8.73
CA HIS A 105 11.64 7.77 9.54
C HIS A 105 11.85 6.25 9.52
N TYR A 106 10.80 5.49 9.31
CA TYR A 106 10.89 4.03 9.32
C TYR A 106 11.73 3.45 8.16
N ASN A 107 11.81 4.15 7.03
CA ASN A 107 12.56 3.68 5.85
C ASN A 107 13.99 4.18 5.76
N SER A 108 14.38 5.19 6.55
CA SER A 108 15.70 5.82 6.42
C SER A 108 16.85 5.02 7.03
N GLY A 109 16.59 3.84 7.62
CA GLY A 109 17.64 3.01 8.27
C GLY A 109 18.36 3.73 9.41
N ASN A 110 17.94 4.94 9.74
CA ASN A 110 18.51 5.70 10.84
C ASN A 110 18.01 5.12 12.16
N SER A 111 18.86 4.35 12.80
CA SER A 111 18.64 3.82 14.14
C SER A 111 18.22 4.95 15.08
N PHE A 112 17.27 4.69 15.96
CA PHE A 112 16.89 5.54 17.10
C PHE A 112 18.10 6.12 17.86
N ILE A 113 19.24 5.46 17.80
CA ILE A 113 20.53 5.85 18.37
C ILE A 113 21.07 7.14 17.72
N ASN A 114 20.86 7.37 16.43
CA ASN A 114 21.31 8.59 15.74
C ASN A 114 20.47 9.82 16.12
N LEU A 115 19.22 9.65 16.53
CA LEU A 115 18.34 10.71 17.03
C LEU A 115 18.84 11.34 18.34
N ILE A 116 19.54 10.59 19.17
CA ILE A 116 20.01 11.03 20.49
C ILE A 116 21.31 11.83 20.38
N PHE A 117 22.18 11.57 19.40
CA PHE A 117 23.53 12.11 19.32
C PHE A 117 23.76 13.28 18.35
N LYS A 118 22.79 13.69 17.51
CA LYS A 118 22.97 14.77 16.52
C LYS A 118 21.88 15.86 16.61
N SER A 119 21.91 16.67 17.66
CA SER A 119 20.82 17.63 17.95
C SER A 119 20.55 18.71 16.89
N ARG A 120 21.58 19.19 16.14
CA ARG A 120 21.38 20.18 15.07
C ARG A 120 20.96 19.57 13.74
N THR A 121 21.59 18.47 13.33
CA THR A 121 21.26 17.74 12.09
C THR A 121 19.84 17.16 12.16
N VAL A 122 19.43 16.62 13.31
CA VAL A 122 18.08 16.09 13.55
C VAL A 122 17.00 17.18 13.44
N LYS A 123 17.26 18.38 13.96
CA LYS A 123 16.29 19.49 13.81
C LYS A 123 16.09 19.87 12.34
N GLN A 124 17.17 19.92 11.57
CA GLN A 124 17.13 20.28 10.16
C GLN A 124 16.45 19.17 9.31
N GLU A 125 16.73 17.90 9.59
CA GLU A 125 16.05 16.75 8.96
C GLU A 125 14.55 16.75 9.28
N ASN A 126 14.17 16.95 10.55
CA ASN A 126 12.77 17.02 10.96
C ASN A 126 12.01 18.18 10.30
N GLU A 127 12.64 19.35 10.16
CA GLU A 127 12.02 20.47 9.46
C GLU A 127 11.81 20.16 7.98
N THR A 128 12.78 19.54 7.32
CA THR A 128 12.66 19.10 5.93
C THR A 128 11.52 18.09 5.75
N LEU A 129 11.41 17.09 6.65
CA LEU A 129 10.34 16.10 6.62
C LEU A 129 8.98 16.72 6.90
N LYS A 130 8.91 17.69 7.83
CA LYS A 130 7.71 18.47 8.10
C LYS A 130 7.24 19.25 6.87
N GLN A 131 8.15 19.94 6.20
CA GLN A 131 7.83 20.67 4.96
C GLN A 131 7.34 19.73 3.86
N ARG A 132 7.98 18.57 3.71
CA ARG A 132 7.53 17.54 2.78
C ARG A 132 6.12 17.04 3.13
N ALA A 133 5.81 16.79 4.40
CA ALA A 133 4.48 16.39 4.85
C ALA A 133 3.43 17.46 4.54
N ILE A 134 3.74 18.76 4.83
CA ILE A 134 2.85 19.88 4.55
C ILE A 134 2.61 20.03 3.04
N THR A 135 3.65 19.93 2.22
CA THR A 135 3.55 19.98 0.76
C THR A 135 2.63 18.85 0.24
N LEU A 136 2.78 17.64 0.77
CA LEU A 136 1.95 16.50 0.40
C LEU A 136 0.47 16.70 0.78
N LEU A 137 0.21 17.19 2.00
CA LEU A 137 -1.13 17.53 2.46
C LEU A 137 -1.78 18.62 1.61
N THR A 138 -1.01 19.65 1.24
CA THR A 138 -1.47 20.74 0.37
C THR A 138 -1.83 20.21 -1.02
N LYS A 139 -0.98 19.36 -1.57
CA LYS A 139 -1.21 18.72 -2.88
C LYS A 139 -2.55 17.97 -2.96
N PHE A 140 -2.92 17.27 -1.87
CA PHE A 140 -4.16 16.52 -1.81
C PHE A 140 -5.34 17.29 -1.21
N GLY A 141 -5.21 18.62 -1.01
CA GLY A 141 -6.28 19.45 -0.44
C GLY A 141 -6.58 19.18 1.03
N LEU A 142 -5.62 18.60 1.77
CA LEU A 142 -5.76 18.22 3.18
C LEU A 142 -4.99 19.15 4.13
N HIS A 143 -4.52 20.31 3.64
CA HIS A 143 -3.67 21.22 4.42
C HIS A 143 -4.31 21.67 5.73
N GLU A 144 -5.63 21.92 5.73
CA GLU A 144 -6.37 22.36 6.92
C GLU A 144 -6.33 21.34 8.09
N LEU A 145 -6.02 20.07 7.79
CA LEU A 145 -5.91 19.02 8.78
C LEU A 145 -4.52 18.97 9.43
N CYS A 146 -3.52 19.67 8.87
CA CYS A 146 -2.11 19.54 9.21
C CYS A 146 -1.83 19.62 10.71
N ASN A 147 -2.45 20.59 11.41
CA ASN A 147 -2.23 20.87 12.82
C ASN A 147 -3.32 20.27 13.74
N LYS A 148 -4.23 19.45 13.22
CA LYS A 148 -5.17 18.68 14.05
C LYS A 148 -4.50 17.43 14.58
N THR A 149 -4.93 16.95 15.74
CA THR A 149 -4.56 15.61 16.19
C THR A 149 -5.29 14.56 15.36
N ALA A 150 -4.62 13.43 15.08
CA ALA A 150 -5.24 12.38 14.26
C ALA A 150 -6.50 11.79 14.91
N GLY A 151 -6.65 11.90 16.24
CA GLY A 151 -7.82 11.48 16.97
C GLY A 151 -9.07 12.34 16.74
N GLU A 152 -8.90 13.61 16.32
CA GLU A 152 -10.00 14.54 16.01
C GLU A 152 -10.57 14.35 14.59
N LEU A 153 -9.89 13.56 13.76
CA LEU A 153 -10.29 13.35 12.37
C LEU A 153 -11.47 12.38 12.26
N SER A 154 -12.36 12.66 11.29
CA SER A 154 -13.35 11.67 10.88
C SER A 154 -12.68 10.41 10.33
N TYR A 155 -13.40 9.28 10.30
CA TYR A 155 -12.87 8.02 9.77
C TYR A 155 -12.34 8.16 8.33
N GLY A 156 -13.08 8.85 7.45
CA GLY A 156 -12.64 9.12 6.08
C GLY A 156 -11.36 9.94 6.02
N GLN A 157 -11.27 11.01 6.83
CA GLN A 157 -10.04 11.80 6.92
C GLN A 157 -8.86 10.97 7.43
N GLN A 158 -9.06 10.13 8.44
CA GLN A 158 -8.01 9.21 8.92
C GLN A 158 -7.52 8.27 7.82
N LYS A 159 -8.43 7.74 6.98
CA LYS A 159 -8.04 6.92 5.82
C LYS A 159 -7.20 7.72 4.81
N LEU A 160 -7.62 8.93 4.44
CA LEU A 160 -6.86 9.79 3.53
C LEU A 160 -5.45 10.11 4.09
N ILE A 161 -5.34 10.42 5.38
CA ILE A 161 -4.03 10.67 6.03
C ILE A 161 -3.17 9.40 6.04
N SER A 162 -3.76 8.23 6.36
CA SER A 162 -3.03 6.95 6.32
C SER A 162 -2.51 6.65 4.90
N PHE A 163 -3.26 7.04 3.87
CA PHE A 163 -2.83 6.91 2.48
C PHE A 163 -1.68 7.87 2.14
N CYS A 164 -1.72 9.12 2.63
CA CYS A 164 -0.61 10.05 2.47
C CYS A 164 0.71 9.51 3.05
N MET A 165 0.67 8.69 4.12
CA MET A 165 1.87 8.08 4.69
C MET A 165 2.61 7.16 3.71
N ILE A 166 1.92 6.59 2.72
CA ILE A 166 2.52 5.79 1.65
C ILE A 166 3.54 6.63 0.86
N ALA A 167 3.20 7.86 0.49
CA ALA A 167 4.08 8.74 -0.27
C ALA A 167 5.31 9.22 0.52
N MET A 168 5.22 9.25 1.86
CA MET A 168 6.37 9.59 2.72
C MET A 168 7.44 8.49 2.78
N ASN A 169 7.09 7.27 2.43
CA ASN A 169 7.89 6.06 2.68
C ASN A 169 8.80 5.63 1.52
N GLY A 170 8.83 6.33 0.39
CA GLY A 170 9.55 5.88 -0.80
C GLY A 170 8.95 4.60 -1.40
N THR A 171 7.63 4.46 -1.29
CA THR A 171 6.87 3.30 -1.76
C THR A 171 6.99 3.14 -3.27
N LYS A 172 7.21 1.91 -3.71
CA LYS A 172 7.22 1.51 -5.13
C LYS A 172 5.98 0.71 -5.49
N LEU A 173 5.51 -0.12 -4.56
CA LEU A 173 4.30 -0.93 -4.67
C LEU A 173 3.46 -0.78 -3.40
N ALA A 174 2.27 -0.23 -3.53
CA ALA A 174 1.30 -0.11 -2.45
C ALA A 174 0.21 -1.19 -2.59
N LEU A 175 0.03 -2.00 -1.53
CA LEU A 175 -1.05 -2.95 -1.40
C LEU A 175 -2.17 -2.31 -0.59
N LEU A 176 -3.34 -2.10 -1.18
CA LEU A 176 -4.50 -1.48 -0.53
C LEU A 176 -5.57 -2.54 -0.26
N ASP A 177 -5.88 -2.74 1.01
CA ASP A 177 -6.86 -3.72 1.48
C ASP A 177 -8.18 -3.02 1.81
N GLU A 178 -9.15 -3.11 0.89
CA GLU A 178 -10.47 -2.47 0.96
C GLU A 178 -10.39 -0.95 1.27
N PRO A 179 -9.66 -0.17 0.44
CA PRO A 179 -9.44 1.25 0.74
C PRO A 179 -10.73 2.05 0.77
N PHE A 180 -11.76 1.67 0.02
CA PHE A 180 -13.03 2.41 -0.09
C PHE A 180 -14.07 2.00 0.95
N ALA A 181 -13.83 0.92 1.71
CA ALA A 181 -14.79 0.43 2.70
C ALA A 181 -15.11 1.49 3.78
N GLY A 182 -16.41 1.75 4.01
CA GLY A 182 -16.89 2.70 5.01
C GLY A 182 -16.74 4.18 4.66
N LEU A 183 -16.36 4.50 3.41
CA LEU A 183 -16.27 5.88 2.93
C LEU A 183 -17.55 6.31 2.21
N ASN A 184 -17.87 7.61 2.30
CA ASN A 184 -18.92 8.21 1.48
C ASN A 184 -18.42 8.45 0.04
N PRO A 185 -19.34 8.63 -0.95
CA PRO A 185 -18.97 8.78 -2.35
C PRO A 185 -17.95 9.90 -2.64
N GLN A 186 -18.08 11.05 -1.97
CA GLN A 186 -17.17 12.17 -2.15
C GLN A 186 -15.74 11.83 -1.69
N THR A 187 -15.63 11.13 -0.56
CA THR A 187 -14.31 10.71 -0.05
C THR A 187 -13.69 9.62 -0.94
N ILE A 188 -14.50 8.72 -1.52
CA ILE A 188 -14.04 7.72 -2.49
C ILE A 188 -13.45 8.41 -3.72
N GLU A 189 -14.11 9.46 -4.22
CA GLU A 189 -13.61 10.22 -5.37
C GLU A 189 -12.27 10.89 -5.07
N VAL A 190 -12.15 11.57 -3.91
CA VAL A 190 -10.88 12.16 -3.46
C VAL A 190 -9.80 11.08 -3.38
N PHE A 191 -10.10 9.93 -2.76
CA PHE A 191 -9.15 8.83 -2.61
C PHE A 191 -8.69 8.26 -3.97
N SER A 192 -9.64 8.06 -4.91
CA SER A 192 -9.35 7.59 -6.25
C SER A 192 -8.43 8.56 -7.02
N ASN A 193 -8.70 9.87 -6.92
CA ASN A 193 -7.84 10.89 -7.52
C ASN A 193 -6.42 10.90 -6.91
N MET A 194 -6.30 10.66 -5.59
CA MET A 194 -5.00 10.52 -4.93
C MET A 194 -4.23 9.30 -5.45
N ILE A 195 -4.91 8.16 -5.66
CA ILE A 195 -4.30 6.95 -6.25
C ILE A 195 -3.76 7.26 -7.65
N LEU A 196 -4.58 7.89 -8.52
CA LEU A 196 -4.17 8.26 -9.87
C LEU A 196 -2.96 9.19 -9.88
N GLN A 197 -2.96 10.24 -9.06
CA GLN A 197 -1.83 11.17 -8.96
C GLN A 197 -0.56 10.48 -8.46
N MET A 198 -0.65 9.60 -7.46
CA MET A 198 0.52 8.84 -6.98
C MET A 198 1.01 7.82 -8.00
N ARG A 199 0.14 7.23 -8.84
CA ARG A 199 0.53 6.38 -9.97
C ARG A 199 1.38 7.17 -10.96
N GLU A 200 0.96 8.39 -11.31
CA GLU A 200 1.75 9.28 -12.20
C GLU A 200 3.13 9.63 -11.62
N GLU A 201 3.26 9.64 -10.30
CA GLU A 201 4.54 9.83 -9.60
C GLU A 201 5.39 8.55 -9.49
N GLY A 202 4.95 7.46 -10.08
CA GLY A 202 5.73 6.23 -10.18
C GLY A 202 5.35 5.14 -9.16
N ILE A 203 4.29 5.32 -8.36
CA ILE A 203 3.82 4.29 -7.44
C ILE A 203 2.91 3.31 -8.18
N THR A 204 3.14 2.03 -7.97
CA THR A 204 2.29 0.94 -8.47
C THR A 204 1.31 0.53 -7.38
N PHE A 205 0.09 0.16 -7.76
CA PHE A 205 -0.95 -0.22 -6.81
C PHE A 205 -1.48 -1.62 -7.07
N LEU A 206 -1.65 -2.40 -6.00
CA LEU A 206 -2.41 -3.64 -5.99
C LEU A 206 -3.54 -3.49 -4.98
N ILE A 207 -4.78 -3.50 -5.44
CA ILE A 207 -5.96 -3.15 -4.66
C ILE A 207 -6.86 -4.37 -4.51
N ILE A 208 -7.25 -4.71 -3.29
CA ILE A 208 -8.36 -5.62 -3.03
C ILE A 208 -9.60 -4.79 -2.73
N GLU A 209 -10.69 -4.99 -3.47
CA GLU A 209 -11.95 -4.29 -3.25
C GLU A 209 -13.16 -5.19 -3.47
N HIS A 210 -14.24 -4.90 -2.74
CA HIS A 210 -15.56 -5.48 -2.94
C HIS A 210 -16.50 -4.53 -3.68
N ASN A 211 -16.30 -3.22 -3.55
CA ASN A 211 -16.99 -2.20 -4.34
C ASN A 211 -16.31 -2.05 -5.71
N ILE A 212 -16.68 -2.95 -6.61
CA ILE A 212 -15.99 -3.17 -7.87
C ILE A 212 -16.10 -1.95 -8.81
N ASN A 213 -17.26 -1.28 -8.86
CA ASN A 213 -17.53 -0.26 -9.87
C ASN A 213 -16.50 0.88 -9.85
N LYS A 214 -16.27 1.48 -8.68
CA LYS A 214 -15.32 2.60 -8.58
C LYS A 214 -13.87 2.18 -8.72
N ALA A 215 -13.50 1.00 -8.25
CA ALA A 215 -12.15 0.47 -8.40
C ALA A 215 -11.82 0.13 -9.86
N LEU A 216 -12.79 -0.35 -10.65
CA LEU A 216 -12.62 -0.62 -12.08
C LEU A 216 -12.39 0.65 -12.91
N GLU A 217 -12.99 1.79 -12.52
CA GLU A 217 -12.79 3.06 -13.24
C GLU A 217 -11.32 3.52 -13.26
N ILE A 218 -10.52 3.11 -12.27
CA ILE A 218 -9.12 3.52 -12.15
C ILE A 218 -8.13 2.38 -12.42
N ALA A 219 -8.61 1.14 -12.58
CA ALA A 219 -7.75 -0.03 -12.74
C ALA A 219 -7.28 -0.20 -14.19
N ASP A 220 -5.98 -0.51 -14.36
CA ASP A 220 -5.39 -0.91 -15.64
C ASP A 220 -5.53 -2.42 -15.89
N LYS A 221 -5.66 -3.20 -14.81
CA LYS A 221 -5.81 -4.67 -14.85
C LYS A 221 -6.74 -5.13 -13.74
N HIS A 222 -7.58 -6.13 -14.05
CA HIS A 222 -8.46 -6.77 -13.11
C HIS A 222 -8.18 -8.28 -13.04
N ILE A 223 -7.99 -8.80 -11.83
CA ILE A 223 -7.76 -10.21 -11.52
C ILE A 223 -8.89 -10.69 -10.62
N GLU A 224 -9.62 -11.72 -11.06
CA GLU A 224 -10.63 -12.35 -10.23
C GLU A 224 -10.07 -13.63 -9.60
N MET A 225 -10.15 -13.72 -8.26
CA MET A 225 -9.78 -14.91 -7.50
C MET A 225 -11.01 -15.67 -7.02
N LYS A 226 -10.95 -17.00 -7.15
CA LYS A 226 -11.95 -17.92 -6.60
C LYS A 226 -11.30 -19.21 -6.12
N ASP A 227 -11.68 -19.68 -4.94
CA ASP A 227 -11.22 -20.95 -4.35
C ASP A 227 -9.68 -21.10 -4.32
N GLY A 228 -8.99 -19.97 -4.11
CA GLY A 228 -7.53 -19.91 -4.05
C GLY A 228 -6.83 -19.81 -5.41
N CYS A 229 -7.56 -19.83 -6.51
CA CYS A 229 -7.01 -19.74 -7.87
C CYS A 229 -7.37 -18.42 -8.55
N ILE A 230 -6.60 -18.03 -9.56
CA ILE A 230 -7.01 -16.97 -10.49
C ILE A 230 -8.00 -17.58 -11.49
N LYS A 231 -9.16 -16.94 -11.64
CA LYS A 231 -10.20 -17.31 -12.61
C LYS A 231 -10.02 -16.56 -13.92
N THR A 232 -9.91 -15.25 -13.83
CA THR A 232 -9.80 -14.36 -14.99
C THR A 232 -8.75 -13.28 -14.75
N ILE A 233 -8.11 -12.87 -15.84
CA ILE A 233 -7.25 -11.70 -15.89
C ILE A 233 -7.72 -10.87 -17.09
N ASN A 234 -8.14 -9.64 -16.83
CA ASN A 234 -8.57 -8.70 -17.85
C ASN A 234 -7.64 -7.47 -17.81
N ASP A 235 -7.00 -7.18 -18.91
CA ASP A 235 -6.24 -5.95 -19.09
C ASP A 235 -7.16 -4.89 -19.71
N PHE A 236 -7.17 -3.69 -19.13
CA PHE A 236 -7.90 -2.55 -19.68
C PHE A 236 -6.92 -1.67 -20.46
N ALA A 237 -7.35 -1.18 -21.62
CA ALA A 237 -6.55 -0.20 -22.36
C ALA A 237 -6.43 1.06 -21.48
N VAL A 238 -5.20 1.46 -21.18
CA VAL A 238 -4.93 2.75 -20.55
C VAL A 238 -5.38 3.82 -21.53
N ALA A 239 -6.44 4.58 -21.19
CA ALA A 239 -6.90 5.70 -21.99
C ALA A 239 -5.98 6.91 -21.84
#